data_6f10243cc9a7cc04884effc633be17cc
#
_entry.id   6f10243cc9a7cc04884effc633be17cc
#
_cell.length_a   1.000
_cell.length_b   1.000
_cell.length_c   1.000
_cell.angle_alpha   90.00
_cell.angle_beta   90.00
_cell.angle_gamma   90.00
#
_symmetry.space_group_name_H-M   'P 1'
#
loop_
_entity.id
_entity.type
_entity.pdbx_description
1 polymer ?
#
loop_
_entity_poly.entity_id
_entity_poly.type
_entity_poly.pdbx_seq_one_letter_code
_entity_poly.pdbx_strand_id
1 'polypeptide(L)'
;MTVKRMDNVGIVVEDINAAIAFFTELGLELEGRAPVEGGWADGVTGLRDMRVEIAMMRTPDGHSRLELSRFLAPPVVADHRSAPVNALGYLRAMFTVDDIDDTLVRLRQRGAKLVGEVVQYQDLYRL
;
A
#
# COMPACT_ATOMS: atom_id res chain seq x y z
N MET A 1 23.37 -6.57 -17.10
CA MET A 1 22.10 -5.90 -16.87
C MET A 1 21.61 -6.18 -15.45
N THR A 2 21.33 -5.17 -14.72
CA THR A 2 20.97 -5.30 -13.31
C THR A 2 19.82 -4.37 -12.93
N VAL A 3 19.03 -4.80 -11.95
CA VAL A 3 18.07 -3.91 -11.27
C VAL A 3 18.85 -2.89 -10.47
N LYS A 4 18.48 -1.62 -10.57
CA LYS A 4 19.12 -0.55 -9.78
C LYS A 4 18.46 -0.40 -8.41
N ARG A 5 17.13 -0.46 -8.36
CA ARG A 5 16.37 -0.33 -7.12
C ARG A 5 14.92 -0.74 -7.39
N MET A 6 14.22 -1.06 -6.34
CA MET A 6 12.76 -1.14 -6.37
C MET A 6 12.21 0.26 -6.10
N ASP A 7 11.44 0.81 -7.03
CA ASP A 7 10.97 2.19 -6.92
C ASP A 7 9.77 2.32 -5.99
N ASN A 8 8.75 1.51 -6.21
CA ASN A 8 7.58 1.45 -5.34
C ASN A 8 6.83 0.14 -5.50
N VAL A 9 5.88 -0.09 -4.59
CA VAL A 9 4.86 -1.13 -4.68
C VAL A 9 3.52 -0.43 -4.81
N GLY A 10 2.72 -0.83 -5.79
CA GLY A 10 1.41 -0.24 -6.04
C GLY A 10 0.29 -1.00 -5.35
N ILE A 11 -0.66 -0.26 -4.80
CA ILE A 11 -1.87 -0.80 -4.19
C ILE A 11 -3.07 -0.05 -4.75
N VAL A 12 -4.00 -0.79 -5.34
CA VAL A 12 -5.28 -0.22 -5.78
C VAL A 12 -6.21 -0.15 -4.58
N VAL A 13 -6.74 1.02 -4.30
CA VAL A 13 -7.60 1.29 -3.13
C VAL A 13 -8.93 1.89 -3.58
N GLU A 14 -9.95 1.70 -2.77
CA GLU A 14 -11.27 2.24 -3.04
C GLU A 14 -11.40 3.69 -2.53
N ASP A 15 -10.89 3.96 -1.34
CA ASP A 15 -10.89 5.27 -0.69
C ASP A 15 -9.46 5.73 -0.45
N ILE A 16 -8.97 6.61 -1.31
CA ILE A 16 -7.58 7.05 -1.24
C ILE A 16 -7.30 7.89 0.01
N ASN A 17 -8.26 8.66 0.48
CA ASN A 17 -8.08 9.46 1.70
C ASN A 17 -7.97 8.58 2.94
N ALA A 18 -8.80 7.54 3.04
CA ALA A 18 -8.70 6.55 4.12
C ALA A 18 -7.37 5.79 4.06
N ALA A 19 -6.91 5.43 2.86
CA ALA A 19 -5.63 4.75 2.69
C ALA A 19 -4.45 5.66 3.09
N ILE A 20 -4.47 6.92 2.69
CA ILE A 20 -3.45 7.90 3.10
C ILE A 20 -3.44 8.02 4.63
N ALA A 21 -4.60 8.16 5.26
CA ALA A 21 -4.70 8.25 6.71
C ALA A 21 -4.15 7.00 7.41
N PHE A 22 -4.45 5.82 6.88
CA PHE A 22 -3.94 4.56 7.42
C PHE A 22 -2.41 4.51 7.39
N PHE A 23 -1.81 4.77 6.24
CA PHE A 23 -0.35 4.71 6.11
C PHE A 23 0.36 5.87 6.81
N THR A 24 -0.29 7.02 6.95
CA THR A 24 0.23 8.11 7.78
C THR A 24 0.25 7.70 9.26
N GLU A 25 -0.78 7.02 9.73
CA GLU A 25 -0.83 6.49 11.10
C GLU A 25 0.26 5.45 11.35
N LEU A 26 0.58 4.65 10.34
CA LEU A 26 1.69 3.69 10.40
C LEU A 26 3.06 4.38 10.48
N GLY A 27 3.16 5.60 9.97
CA GLY A 27 4.39 6.40 10.01
C GLY A 27 4.94 6.79 8.65
N LEU A 28 4.26 6.43 7.54
CA LEU A 28 4.67 6.90 6.23
C LEU A 28 4.27 8.37 6.04
N GLU A 29 4.98 9.05 5.15
CA GLU A 29 4.75 10.43 4.80
C GLU A 29 4.15 10.52 3.40
N LEU A 30 3.12 11.37 3.24
CA LEU A 30 2.59 11.67 1.91
C LEU A 30 3.61 12.54 1.15
N GLU A 31 4.18 11.96 0.10
CA GLU A 31 5.15 12.66 -0.76
C GLU A 31 4.46 13.53 -1.80
N GLY A 32 3.34 13.08 -2.34
CA GLY A 32 2.56 13.84 -3.31
C GLY A 32 1.32 13.11 -3.78
N ARG A 33 0.42 13.88 -4.38
CA ARG A 33 -0.80 13.37 -5.03
C ARG A 33 -0.89 13.96 -6.43
N ALA A 34 -1.40 13.18 -7.38
CA ALA A 34 -1.60 13.64 -8.73
C ALA A 34 -2.68 12.85 -9.46
N PRO A 35 -3.44 13.47 -10.36
CA PRO A 35 -4.22 12.73 -11.34
C PRO A 35 -3.28 12.16 -12.41
N VAL A 36 -3.59 10.95 -12.88
CA VAL A 36 -2.86 10.28 -13.95
C VAL A 36 -3.86 9.91 -15.04
N GLU A 37 -3.67 10.46 -16.22
CA GLU A 37 -4.50 10.22 -17.40
C GLU A 37 -3.73 10.57 -18.67
N GLY A 38 -4.29 10.20 -19.81
CA GLY A 38 -3.69 10.50 -21.13
C GLY A 38 -3.12 9.28 -21.81
N GLY A 39 -2.69 9.47 -23.05
CA GLY A 39 -2.22 8.37 -23.89
C GLY A 39 -1.02 7.61 -23.34
N TRP A 40 -0.12 8.28 -22.65
CA TRP A 40 1.03 7.65 -22.02
C TRP A 40 0.59 6.70 -20.88
N ALA A 41 -0.40 7.11 -20.10
CA ALA A 41 -0.93 6.29 -19.01
C ALA A 41 -1.64 5.05 -19.54
N ASP A 42 -2.44 5.22 -20.60
CA ASP A 42 -3.09 4.10 -21.29
C ASP A 42 -2.06 3.12 -21.86
N GLY A 43 -0.99 3.65 -22.42
CA GLY A 43 0.11 2.82 -22.93
C GLY A 43 0.79 1.98 -21.87
N VAL A 44 1.03 2.55 -20.69
CA VAL A 44 1.68 1.84 -19.57
C VAL A 44 0.81 0.72 -19.02
N THR A 45 -0.50 0.96 -18.86
CA THR A 45 -1.40 0.01 -18.20
C THR A 45 -2.12 -0.92 -19.18
N GLY A 46 -2.15 -0.58 -20.47
CA GLY A 46 -2.94 -1.31 -21.47
C GLY A 46 -4.44 -1.05 -21.37
N LEU A 47 -4.86 -0.10 -20.57
CA LEU A 47 -6.26 0.31 -20.44
C LEU A 47 -6.55 1.48 -21.40
N ARG A 48 -7.84 1.69 -21.71
CA ARG A 48 -8.28 2.82 -22.53
C ARG A 48 -8.95 3.87 -21.68
N ASP A 49 -8.66 5.14 -21.98
CA ASP A 49 -9.27 6.29 -21.32
C ASP A 49 -9.13 6.21 -19.81
N MET A 50 -7.97 5.76 -19.37
CA MET A 50 -7.67 5.59 -17.95
C MET A 50 -7.62 6.94 -17.24
N ARG A 51 -8.28 7.01 -16.09
CA ARG A 51 -8.13 8.11 -15.14
C ARG A 51 -7.95 7.53 -13.75
N VAL A 52 -6.85 7.89 -13.12
CA VAL A 52 -6.46 7.38 -11.80
C VAL A 52 -6.01 8.55 -10.95
N GLU A 53 -6.41 8.57 -9.71
CA GLU A 53 -5.82 9.42 -8.69
C GLU A 53 -4.75 8.60 -7.97
N ILE A 54 -3.53 9.13 -7.89
CA ILE A 54 -2.44 8.47 -7.16
C ILE A 54 -2.01 9.31 -5.97
N ALA A 55 -1.52 8.60 -4.94
CA ALA A 55 -0.82 9.20 -3.81
C ALA A 55 0.44 8.37 -3.55
N MET A 56 1.57 9.06 -3.46
CA MET A 56 2.85 8.42 -3.17
C MET A 56 3.15 8.58 -1.68
N MET A 57 3.28 7.45 -0.98
CA MET A 57 3.64 7.40 0.43
C MET A 57 5.09 6.95 0.56
N ARG A 58 5.86 7.62 1.40
CA ARG A 58 7.29 7.38 1.58
C ARG A 58 7.58 6.97 3.02
N THR A 59 8.47 6.00 3.22
CA THR A 59 9.00 5.69 4.56
C THR A 59 9.88 6.84 5.06
N PRO A 60 9.95 7.05 6.39
CA PRO A 60 10.74 8.17 6.96
C PRO A 60 12.21 8.16 6.57
N ASP A 61 12.80 6.97 6.34
CA ASP A 61 14.19 6.86 5.87
C ASP A 61 14.36 7.22 4.38
N GLY A 62 13.26 7.42 3.66
CA GLY A 62 13.27 7.80 2.25
C GLY A 62 13.59 6.67 1.27
N HIS A 63 13.75 5.43 1.74
CA HIS A 63 14.20 4.33 0.89
C HIS A 63 13.05 3.54 0.23
N SER A 64 11.85 3.60 0.77
CA SER A 64 10.73 2.81 0.26
C SER A 64 9.49 3.66 0.03
N ARG A 65 8.71 3.28 -0.98
CA ARG A 65 7.47 3.96 -1.34
C ARG A 65 6.36 2.97 -1.63
N LEU A 66 5.14 3.41 -1.30
CA LEU A 66 3.91 2.80 -1.78
C LEU A 66 3.20 3.78 -2.70
N GLU A 67 2.72 3.30 -3.84
CA GLU A 67 1.85 4.08 -4.71
C GLU A 67 0.41 3.64 -4.49
N LEU A 68 -0.40 4.50 -3.92
CA LEU A 68 -1.83 4.27 -3.74
C LEU A 68 -2.55 4.76 -4.98
N SER A 69 -3.39 3.93 -5.57
CA SER A 69 -4.09 4.23 -6.81
C SER A 69 -5.59 4.03 -6.64
N ARG A 70 -6.36 5.07 -6.95
CA ARG A 70 -7.82 4.98 -7.03
C ARG A 70 -8.25 5.16 -8.47
N PHE A 71 -8.82 4.13 -9.06
CA PHE A 71 -9.31 4.19 -10.43
C PHE A 71 -10.65 4.93 -10.49
N LEU A 72 -10.67 5.99 -11.29
CA LEU A 72 -11.88 6.73 -11.62
C LEU A 72 -12.51 6.21 -12.92
N ALA A 73 -11.67 5.74 -13.85
CA ALA A 73 -12.04 5.08 -15.10
C ALA A 73 -10.88 4.22 -15.60
N PRO A 74 -11.10 3.07 -16.20
CA PRO A 74 -12.35 2.32 -16.17
C PRO A 74 -12.73 1.87 -14.76
N PRO A 75 -13.97 1.41 -14.53
CA PRO A 75 -14.38 0.90 -13.22
C PRO A 75 -13.51 -0.26 -12.76
N VAL A 76 -13.31 -0.40 -11.45
CA VAL A 76 -12.63 -1.57 -10.88
C VAL A 76 -13.38 -2.85 -11.23
N VAL A 77 -12.62 -3.91 -11.53
CA VAL A 77 -13.21 -5.15 -12.08
C VAL A 77 -13.15 -6.34 -11.11
N ALA A 78 -12.40 -6.24 -10.04
CA ALA A 78 -12.22 -7.34 -9.08
C ALA A 78 -11.91 -6.80 -7.70
N ASP A 79 -12.15 -7.65 -6.69
CA ASP A 79 -11.85 -7.33 -5.29
C ASP A 79 -11.04 -8.48 -4.68
N HIS A 80 -9.77 -8.23 -4.40
CA HIS A 80 -8.85 -9.20 -3.81
C HIS A 80 -8.62 -9.00 -2.32
N ARG A 81 -9.37 -8.07 -1.67
CA ARG A 81 -9.15 -7.72 -0.27
C ARG A 81 -9.43 -8.86 0.71
N SER A 82 -10.26 -9.81 0.31
CA SER A 82 -10.62 -10.98 1.13
C SER A 82 -9.85 -12.25 0.78
N ALA A 83 -8.85 -12.16 -0.08
CA ALA A 83 -8.07 -13.33 -0.46
C ALA A 83 -7.33 -13.90 0.76
N PRO A 84 -7.25 -15.24 0.90
CA PRO A 84 -6.47 -15.85 1.96
C PRO A 84 -4.97 -15.58 1.74
N VAL A 85 -4.20 -15.55 2.83
CA VAL A 85 -2.78 -15.20 2.78
C VAL A 85 -1.93 -16.14 1.92
N ASN A 86 -2.42 -17.35 1.65
CA ASN A 86 -1.76 -18.34 0.82
C ASN A 86 -2.34 -18.44 -0.61
N ALA A 87 -3.12 -17.45 -1.03
CA ALA A 87 -3.58 -17.38 -2.41
C ALA A 87 -2.41 -17.07 -3.36
N LEU A 88 -2.39 -17.71 -4.52
CA LEU A 88 -1.37 -17.39 -5.54
C LEU A 88 -1.47 -15.92 -5.93
N GLY A 89 -0.33 -15.25 -5.96
CA GLY A 89 -0.25 -13.82 -6.29
C GLY A 89 -0.52 -12.89 -5.11
N TYR A 90 -0.82 -13.40 -3.93
CA TYR A 90 -0.99 -12.59 -2.74
C TYR A 90 0.30 -11.82 -2.43
N LEU A 91 0.20 -10.51 -2.31
CA LEU A 91 1.32 -9.65 -1.96
C LEU A 91 1.14 -9.11 -0.55
N ARG A 92 2.24 -8.91 0.12
CA ARG A 92 2.26 -8.28 1.44
C ARG A 92 3.45 -7.34 1.55
N ALA A 93 3.32 -6.31 2.37
CA ALA A 93 4.42 -5.44 2.74
C ALA A 93 4.70 -5.62 4.23
N MET A 94 5.97 -5.59 4.60
CA MET A 94 6.39 -5.70 5.99
C MET A 94 7.09 -4.40 6.39
N PHE A 95 6.68 -3.85 7.51
CA PHE A 95 7.27 -2.65 8.07
C PHE A 95 7.84 -2.94 9.46
N THR A 96 8.98 -2.38 9.76
CA THR A 96 9.53 -2.38 11.12
C THR A 96 9.02 -1.13 11.84
N VAL A 97 8.51 -1.32 13.04
CA VAL A 97 7.99 -0.23 13.89
C VAL A 97 8.69 -0.24 15.24
N ASP A 98 8.69 0.91 15.91
CA ASP A 98 9.33 1.04 17.22
C ASP A 98 8.57 0.27 18.30
N ASP A 99 7.24 0.35 18.27
CA ASP A 99 6.37 -0.25 19.28
C ASP A 99 5.17 -0.91 18.57
N ILE A 100 5.20 -2.24 18.50
CA ILE A 100 4.15 -3.00 17.80
C ILE A 100 2.80 -2.91 18.51
N ASP A 101 2.78 -2.86 19.84
CA ASP A 101 1.52 -2.80 20.59
C ASP A 101 0.82 -1.46 20.37
N ASP A 102 1.55 -0.36 20.47
CA ASP A 102 1.03 0.97 20.20
C ASP A 102 0.59 1.10 18.74
N THR A 103 1.40 0.61 17.81
CA THR A 103 1.07 0.64 16.38
C THR A 103 -0.24 -0.11 16.10
N LEU A 104 -0.43 -1.29 16.68
CA LEU A 104 -1.65 -2.06 16.51
C LEU A 104 -2.89 -1.35 17.04
N VAL A 105 -2.79 -0.70 18.20
CA VAL A 105 -3.90 0.09 18.76
C VAL A 105 -4.31 1.18 17.78
N ARG A 106 -3.36 1.93 17.26
CA ARG A 106 -3.62 3.04 16.33
C ARG A 106 -4.17 2.55 14.99
N LEU A 107 -3.58 1.51 14.41
CA LEU A 107 -4.01 0.98 13.12
C LEU A 107 -5.39 0.33 13.18
N ARG A 108 -5.75 -0.32 14.29
CA ARG A 108 -7.10 -0.85 14.49
C ARG A 108 -8.17 0.23 14.43
N GLN A 109 -7.88 1.41 14.90
CA GLN A 109 -8.78 2.57 14.78
C GLN A 109 -8.96 3.00 13.33
N ARG A 110 -8.05 2.61 12.45
CA ARG A 110 -8.08 2.87 11.00
C ARG A 110 -8.52 1.66 10.18
N GLY A 111 -9.08 0.64 10.82
CA GLY A 111 -9.65 -0.51 10.12
C GLY A 111 -8.73 -1.73 10.00
N ALA A 112 -7.53 -1.71 10.57
CA ALA A 112 -6.65 -2.87 10.57
C ALA A 112 -7.26 -4.04 11.36
N LYS A 113 -7.02 -5.25 10.88
CA LYS A 113 -7.44 -6.49 11.54
C LYS A 113 -6.24 -7.42 11.62
N LEU A 114 -6.08 -8.08 12.77
CA LEU A 114 -5.10 -9.14 12.89
C LEU A 114 -5.54 -10.34 12.07
N VAL A 115 -4.62 -10.88 11.29
CA VAL A 115 -4.83 -12.14 10.56
C VAL A 115 -4.53 -13.33 11.47
N GLY A 116 -3.48 -13.24 12.24
CA GLY A 116 -3.09 -14.22 13.25
C GLY A 116 -2.89 -13.52 14.59
N GLU A 117 -1.86 -13.89 15.30
CA GLU A 117 -1.50 -13.35 16.60
C GLU A 117 -0.17 -12.63 16.52
N VAL A 118 0.07 -11.70 17.47
CA VAL A 118 1.41 -11.16 17.67
C VAL A 118 2.26 -12.24 18.35
N VAL A 119 3.35 -12.61 17.72
CA VAL A 119 4.19 -13.72 18.14
C VAL A 119 5.60 -13.23 18.41
N GLN A 120 6.21 -13.74 19.48
CA GLN A 120 7.63 -13.56 19.74
C GLN A 120 8.42 -14.59 18.94
N TYR A 121 9.30 -14.13 18.07
CA TYR A 121 10.22 -15.01 17.33
C TYR A 121 11.57 -15.02 18.02
N GLN A 122 11.86 -16.13 18.72
CA GLN A 122 13.08 -16.28 19.52
C GLN A 122 13.29 -15.07 20.46
N ASP A 123 14.54 -14.65 20.68
CA ASP A 123 14.85 -13.42 21.41
C ASP A 123 15.13 -12.23 20.46
N LEU A 124 14.65 -12.33 19.20
CA LEU A 124 14.99 -11.37 18.15
C LEU A 124 13.97 -10.26 17.99
N TYR A 125 12.71 -10.63 17.76
CA TYR A 125 11.65 -9.63 17.52
C TYR A 125 10.26 -10.22 17.68
N ARG A 126 9.30 -9.32 17.73
CA ARG A 126 7.86 -9.63 17.72
C ARG A 126 7.28 -9.31 16.33
N LEU A 127 6.41 -10.19 15.85
CA LEU A 127 5.77 -10.09 14.54
C LEU A 127 4.26 -10.08 14.68
#